data_b8035d4f86b969f1e575a2b9335708b6
#
_entry.id   b8035d4f86b969f1e575a2b9335708b6
#
_cell.length_a   1.000
_cell.length_b   1.000
_cell.length_c   1.000
_cell.angle_alpha   90.00
_cell.angle_beta   90.00
_cell.angle_gamma   90.00
#
_symmetry.space_group_name_H-M   'P 1'
#
loop_
_entity.id
_entity.type
_entity.pdbx_description
1 polymer ?
#
loop_
_entity_poly.entity_id
_entity_poly.type
_entity_poly.pdbx_seq_one_letter_code
_entity_poly.pdbx_strand_id
1 'polypeptide(L)'
;MRAEIITIGDELLIGQVVDTNSAWMAERLNEEGISLHQITSVHDDRAHILTALDEAFSRADIVFTTGGLGPTKDDITKHVMCEYFGTQLIEDPQVRTHIHELYKDRPEALNRLTATQWMVPQTATILTNRVGSAPIMVFKKSDTGAAFSSPSGRPLNSSEASTKHLIALPGVPHEMKIAMIEQVLPYLATTSEADLQRSDLLSTAQRSIIHRTILVSGIPESKLAILIEEWENALPSSIHLAYLPKDGIIRLRLSSYGDTTEQEIDAHIATLLPIISDYLLATEDLSLETIVGCLLKQRGMTIATAESCTGGRLAAVLNSQSGSSSYYIGSVIAYDNSVKTNILGVLPETLNTDGAVSESTVRQMAEGVRTLLHTDYAIATSGIAGPTGGTIDKPVGTVWIAWATPEGTEAECFHFGAAREREQITHRAVTEALVRLVKRLNNIVSIQ
;
A
#
# COMPACT_ATOMS: atom_id res chain seq x y z
N MET A 1 -10.18 -5.63 -20.28
CA MET A 1 -8.77 -5.38 -20.70
C MET A 1 -7.82 -6.15 -19.80
N ARG A 2 -6.78 -6.75 -20.36
CA ARG A 2 -5.69 -7.39 -19.61
C ARG A 2 -4.46 -6.50 -19.65
N ALA A 3 -3.83 -6.29 -18.50
CA ALA A 3 -2.62 -5.51 -18.37
C ALA A 3 -1.43 -6.36 -17.92
N GLU A 4 -0.22 -5.97 -18.30
CA GLU A 4 1.04 -6.44 -17.71
C GLU A 4 1.90 -5.26 -17.29
N ILE A 5 2.70 -5.44 -16.25
CA ILE A 5 3.65 -4.45 -15.75
C ILE A 5 5.06 -5.00 -15.90
N ILE A 6 5.95 -4.22 -16.52
CA ILE A 6 7.37 -4.50 -16.62
C ILE A 6 8.11 -3.46 -15.77
N THR A 7 8.80 -3.91 -14.72
CA THR A 7 9.67 -3.05 -13.92
C THR A 7 11.11 -3.17 -14.40
N ILE A 8 11.74 -2.05 -14.67
CA ILE A 8 13.09 -1.97 -15.25
C ILE A 8 14.01 -1.33 -14.20
N GLY A 9 15.05 -2.07 -13.78
CA GLY A 9 16.00 -1.60 -12.79
C GLY A 9 16.84 -2.73 -12.22
N ASP A 10 18.15 -2.60 -12.30
CA ASP A 10 19.12 -3.55 -11.71
C ASP A 10 18.96 -3.66 -10.21
N GLU A 11 18.67 -2.55 -9.51
CA GLU A 11 18.48 -2.47 -8.06
C GLU A 11 17.34 -3.37 -7.55
N LEU A 12 16.33 -3.63 -8.38
CA LEU A 12 15.23 -4.53 -8.04
C LEU A 12 15.71 -5.98 -8.04
N LEU A 13 16.49 -6.37 -9.06
CA LEU A 13 16.94 -7.75 -9.26
C LEU A 13 18.06 -8.17 -8.31
N ILE A 14 18.91 -7.21 -7.88
CA ILE A 14 19.93 -7.46 -6.86
C ILE A 14 19.40 -7.30 -5.43
N GLY A 15 18.12 -6.95 -5.25
CA GLY A 15 17.45 -6.87 -3.96
C GLY A 15 17.79 -5.62 -3.12
N GLN A 16 18.33 -4.55 -3.74
CA GLN A 16 18.59 -3.28 -3.04
C GLN A 16 17.31 -2.49 -2.79
N VAL A 17 16.33 -2.63 -3.66
CA VAL A 17 15.04 -1.93 -3.57
C VAL A 17 13.91 -2.95 -3.72
N VAL A 18 12.86 -2.78 -2.93
CA VAL A 18 11.62 -3.55 -3.08
C VAL A 18 10.74 -2.87 -4.13
N ASP A 19 10.21 -3.66 -5.07
CA ASP A 19 9.25 -3.16 -6.06
C ASP A 19 7.92 -2.78 -5.41
N THR A 20 7.79 -1.53 -5.05
CA THR A 20 6.55 -0.94 -4.54
C THR A 20 5.69 -0.33 -5.65
N ASN A 21 6.27 -0.08 -6.82
CA ASN A 21 5.57 0.54 -7.95
C ASN A 21 4.56 -0.41 -8.55
N SER A 22 4.98 -1.62 -8.90
CA SER A 22 4.08 -2.60 -9.52
C SER A 22 2.93 -2.99 -8.59
N ALA A 23 3.20 -3.16 -7.29
CA ALA A 23 2.17 -3.48 -6.30
C ALA A 23 1.10 -2.38 -6.23
N TRP A 24 1.53 -1.11 -6.16
CA TRP A 24 0.62 0.02 -6.12
C TRP A 24 -0.15 0.21 -7.43
N MET A 25 0.53 0.06 -8.58
CA MET A 25 -0.13 0.12 -9.90
C MET A 25 -1.18 -0.97 -10.06
N ALA A 26 -0.86 -2.20 -9.62
CA ALA A 26 -1.78 -3.33 -9.65
C ALA A 26 -3.07 -3.04 -8.88
N GLU A 27 -2.96 -2.46 -7.69
CA GLU A 27 -4.09 -2.07 -6.86
C GLU A 27 -4.97 -1.04 -7.60
N ARG A 28 -4.38 0.03 -8.12
CA ARG A 28 -5.13 1.07 -8.86
C ARG A 28 -5.79 0.56 -10.15
N LEU A 29 -5.08 -0.27 -10.92
CA LEU A 29 -5.64 -0.86 -12.15
C LEU A 29 -6.83 -1.78 -11.85
N ASN A 30 -6.75 -2.56 -10.78
CA ASN A 30 -7.87 -3.41 -10.36
C ASN A 30 -9.10 -2.59 -9.94
N GLU A 31 -8.91 -1.45 -9.26
CA GLU A 31 -10.01 -0.53 -8.92
C GLU A 31 -10.72 0.02 -10.16
N GLU A 32 -9.99 0.22 -11.26
CA GLU A 32 -10.53 0.64 -12.55
C GLU A 32 -11.05 -0.54 -13.40
N GLY A 33 -11.13 -1.74 -12.83
CA GLY A 33 -11.62 -2.94 -13.52
C GLY A 33 -10.65 -3.50 -14.58
N ILE A 34 -9.36 -3.11 -14.54
CA ILE A 34 -8.32 -3.61 -15.44
C ILE A 34 -7.60 -4.78 -14.77
N SER A 35 -7.76 -5.98 -15.34
CA SER A 35 -7.14 -7.20 -14.79
C SER A 35 -5.65 -7.25 -15.09
N LEU A 36 -4.82 -7.31 -14.05
CA LEU A 36 -3.39 -7.52 -14.18
C LEU A 36 -3.11 -9.02 -14.39
N HIS A 37 -2.40 -9.34 -15.49
CA HIS A 37 -2.04 -10.71 -15.83
C HIS A 37 -0.70 -11.12 -15.21
N GLN A 38 0.33 -10.26 -15.34
CA GLN A 38 1.68 -10.57 -14.88
C GLN A 38 2.47 -9.30 -14.52
N ILE A 39 3.40 -9.45 -13.59
CA ILE A 39 4.46 -8.48 -13.29
C ILE A 39 5.79 -9.13 -13.62
N THR A 40 6.64 -8.44 -14.37
CA THR A 40 7.95 -8.92 -14.80
C THR A 40 9.01 -7.87 -14.46
N SER A 41 10.03 -8.24 -13.69
CA SER A 41 11.19 -7.38 -13.43
C SER A 41 12.34 -7.76 -14.36
N VAL A 42 12.96 -6.76 -14.99
CA VAL A 42 14.07 -6.94 -15.92
C VAL A 42 15.23 -6.00 -15.60
N HIS A 43 16.43 -6.40 -16.02
CA HIS A 43 17.62 -5.54 -15.97
C HIS A 43 17.49 -4.32 -16.90
N ASP A 44 18.25 -3.28 -16.62
CA ASP A 44 18.52 -2.17 -17.56
C ASP A 44 19.39 -2.67 -18.74
N ASP A 45 18.87 -3.70 -19.42
CA ASP A 45 19.49 -4.35 -20.56
C ASP A 45 18.54 -4.34 -21.75
N ARG A 46 19.08 -3.96 -22.91
CA ARG A 46 18.32 -3.84 -24.17
C ARG A 46 17.61 -5.15 -24.54
N ALA A 47 18.31 -6.28 -24.50
CA ALA A 47 17.75 -7.55 -24.94
C ALA A 47 16.66 -8.04 -23.98
N HIS A 48 16.88 -7.86 -22.68
CA HIS A 48 15.87 -8.21 -21.66
C HIS A 48 14.60 -7.39 -21.81
N ILE A 49 14.71 -6.06 -22.01
CA ILE A 49 13.56 -5.18 -22.20
C ILE A 49 12.77 -5.57 -23.47
N LEU A 50 13.47 -5.77 -24.61
CA LEU A 50 12.81 -6.14 -25.86
C LEU A 50 12.07 -7.47 -25.75
N THR A 51 12.70 -8.48 -25.15
CA THR A 51 12.07 -9.80 -24.92
C THR A 51 10.83 -9.68 -24.04
N ALA A 52 10.94 -8.95 -22.92
CA ALA A 52 9.81 -8.75 -22.02
C ALA A 52 8.64 -8.03 -22.69
N LEU A 53 8.92 -7.04 -23.55
CA LEU A 53 7.89 -6.35 -24.35
C LEU A 53 7.17 -7.28 -25.32
N ASP A 54 7.91 -8.12 -26.06
CA ASP A 54 7.31 -9.09 -26.99
C ASP A 54 6.42 -10.09 -26.26
N GLU A 55 6.91 -10.62 -25.14
CA GLU A 55 6.15 -11.55 -24.30
C GLU A 55 4.89 -10.89 -23.73
N ALA A 56 5.01 -9.68 -23.16
CA ALA A 56 3.89 -8.96 -22.57
C ALA A 56 2.82 -8.64 -23.64
N PHE A 57 3.22 -8.14 -24.80
CA PHE A 57 2.30 -7.87 -25.90
C PHE A 57 1.64 -9.13 -26.50
N SER A 58 2.21 -10.30 -26.30
CA SER A 58 1.55 -11.55 -26.72
C SER A 58 0.33 -11.90 -25.83
N ARG A 59 0.29 -11.41 -24.60
CA ARG A 59 -0.70 -11.80 -23.57
C ARG A 59 -1.63 -10.66 -23.14
N ALA A 60 -1.17 -9.41 -23.24
CA ALA A 60 -1.87 -8.25 -22.71
C ALA A 60 -2.31 -7.26 -23.81
N ASP A 61 -3.36 -6.49 -23.49
CA ASP A 61 -3.87 -5.42 -24.32
C ASP A 61 -3.13 -4.09 -24.00
N ILE A 62 -2.71 -3.95 -22.73
CA ILE A 62 -1.97 -2.81 -22.21
C ILE A 62 -0.71 -3.30 -21.48
N VAL A 63 0.44 -2.73 -21.83
CA VAL A 63 1.70 -2.97 -21.15
C VAL A 63 2.16 -1.68 -20.47
N PHE A 64 2.41 -1.76 -19.19
CA PHE A 64 3.04 -0.67 -18.42
C PHE A 64 4.51 -0.97 -18.24
N THR A 65 5.37 0.05 -18.39
CA THR A 65 6.76 -0.04 -17.96
C THR A 65 7.04 1.03 -16.92
N THR A 66 7.86 0.75 -15.92
CA THR A 66 8.31 1.73 -14.92
C THR A 66 9.80 1.54 -14.65
N GLY A 67 10.57 2.62 -14.78
CA GLY A 67 12.03 2.64 -14.62
C GLY A 67 12.79 2.98 -15.90
N GLY A 68 14.08 3.30 -15.76
CA GLY A 68 15.01 3.58 -16.85
C GLY A 68 14.69 4.81 -17.73
N LEU A 69 13.89 5.77 -17.23
CA LEU A 69 13.52 7.01 -17.91
C LEU A 69 14.29 8.25 -17.42
N GLY A 70 15.24 8.09 -16.53
CA GLY A 70 16.07 9.16 -16.01
C GLY A 70 17.02 9.74 -17.05
N PRO A 71 17.84 10.74 -16.65
CA PRO A 71 18.78 11.42 -17.55
C PRO A 71 20.17 10.76 -17.62
N THR A 72 20.39 9.67 -16.90
CA THR A 72 21.72 9.05 -16.75
C THR A 72 22.01 8.04 -17.86
N LYS A 73 23.22 7.50 -17.93
CA LYS A 73 23.61 6.63 -19.05
C LYS A 73 23.02 5.22 -18.96
N ASP A 74 22.67 4.81 -17.78
CA ASP A 74 21.99 3.57 -17.46
C ASP A 74 20.49 3.62 -17.78
N ASP A 75 19.92 4.81 -17.94
CA ASP A 75 18.51 5.02 -18.34
C ASP A 75 18.33 4.78 -19.86
N ILE A 76 18.26 3.52 -20.26
CA ILE A 76 18.18 3.14 -21.68
C ILE A 76 16.75 2.94 -22.21
N THR A 77 15.76 2.89 -21.33
CA THR A 77 14.37 2.55 -21.68
C THR A 77 13.83 3.36 -22.86
N LYS A 78 14.06 4.67 -22.88
CA LYS A 78 13.61 5.56 -23.95
C LYS A 78 14.19 5.17 -25.32
N HIS A 79 15.45 4.80 -25.37
CA HIS A 79 16.12 4.37 -26.60
C HIS A 79 15.62 3.00 -27.07
N VAL A 80 15.42 2.07 -26.14
CA VAL A 80 14.86 0.76 -26.44
C VAL A 80 13.44 0.85 -26.96
N MET A 81 12.62 1.77 -26.40
CA MET A 81 11.28 2.05 -26.92
C MET A 81 11.32 2.60 -28.35
N CYS A 82 12.27 3.51 -28.64
CA CYS A 82 12.45 4.00 -30.01
C CYS A 82 12.76 2.88 -31.00
N GLU A 83 13.62 1.96 -30.60
CA GLU A 83 13.94 0.79 -31.41
C GLU A 83 12.73 -0.12 -31.61
N TYR A 84 12.04 -0.47 -30.51
CA TYR A 84 10.89 -1.37 -30.53
C TYR A 84 9.74 -0.87 -31.41
N PHE A 85 9.48 0.43 -31.37
CA PHE A 85 8.41 1.07 -32.16
C PHE A 85 8.87 1.65 -33.51
N GLY A 86 10.14 1.46 -33.90
CA GLY A 86 10.69 1.97 -35.17
C GLY A 86 10.62 3.49 -35.31
N THR A 87 10.89 4.22 -34.22
CA THR A 87 10.82 5.68 -34.14
C THR A 87 12.14 6.31 -33.74
N GLN A 88 12.23 7.62 -33.72
CA GLN A 88 13.41 8.37 -33.33
C GLN A 88 13.07 9.42 -32.26
N LEU A 89 14.08 9.85 -31.52
CA LEU A 89 13.94 10.94 -30.55
C LEU A 89 13.88 12.29 -31.30
N ILE A 90 12.91 13.09 -30.91
CA ILE A 90 12.77 14.51 -31.36
C ILE A 90 12.64 15.40 -30.12
N GLU A 91 13.00 16.68 -30.28
CA GLU A 91 12.76 17.67 -29.24
C GLU A 91 11.27 18.00 -29.14
N ASP A 92 10.71 17.93 -27.93
CA ASP A 92 9.35 18.36 -27.64
C ASP A 92 9.38 19.71 -26.91
N PRO A 93 8.87 20.79 -27.56
CA PRO A 93 8.88 22.13 -26.98
C PRO A 93 8.05 22.25 -25.68
N GLN A 94 6.98 21.46 -25.54
CA GLN A 94 6.13 21.51 -24.34
C GLN A 94 6.84 20.88 -23.16
N VAL A 95 7.45 19.69 -23.36
CA VAL A 95 8.28 19.03 -22.33
C VAL A 95 9.45 19.91 -21.93
N ARG A 96 10.11 20.54 -22.90
CA ARG A 96 11.21 21.49 -22.65
C ARG A 96 10.74 22.65 -21.77
N THR A 97 9.63 23.29 -22.12
CA THR A 97 9.05 24.40 -21.34
C THR A 97 8.72 23.96 -19.92
N HIS A 98 8.08 22.78 -19.77
CA HIS A 98 7.77 22.21 -18.49
C HIS A 98 9.02 21.97 -17.61
N ILE A 99 10.07 21.39 -18.16
CA ILE A 99 11.33 21.14 -17.42
C ILE A 99 12.00 22.46 -17.01
N HIS A 100 11.98 23.49 -17.86
CA HIS A 100 12.47 24.81 -17.48
C HIS A 100 11.68 25.42 -16.31
N GLU A 101 10.35 25.28 -16.31
CA GLU A 101 9.51 25.76 -15.21
C GLU A 101 9.73 24.95 -13.92
N LEU A 102 9.89 23.63 -14.03
CA LEU A 102 10.16 22.71 -12.91
C LEU A 102 11.46 23.09 -12.18
N TYR A 103 12.48 23.52 -12.91
CA TYR A 103 13.80 23.86 -12.36
C TYR A 103 14.07 25.37 -12.26
N LYS A 104 13.06 26.23 -12.40
CA LYS A 104 13.25 27.69 -12.36
C LYS A 104 13.94 28.19 -11.08
N ASP A 105 13.62 27.58 -9.93
CA ASP A 105 14.19 27.90 -8.62
C ASP A 105 15.51 27.15 -8.31
N ARG A 106 15.94 26.27 -9.24
CA ARG A 106 17.16 25.46 -9.16
C ARG A 106 17.84 25.36 -10.52
N PRO A 107 18.33 26.48 -11.09
CA PRO A 107 18.88 26.51 -12.44
C PRO A 107 20.10 25.62 -12.66
N GLU A 108 20.83 25.29 -11.60
CA GLU A 108 21.94 24.32 -11.62
C GLU A 108 21.49 22.89 -11.97
N ALA A 109 20.23 22.55 -11.78
CA ALA A 109 19.66 21.27 -12.19
C ALA A 109 19.43 21.21 -13.73
N LEU A 110 19.36 22.34 -14.40
CA LEU A 110 19.31 22.41 -15.86
C LEU A 110 20.73 22.26 -16.43
N ASN A 111 21.07 21.07 -16.85
CA ASN A 111 22.37 20.74 -17.40
C ASN A 111 22.22 19.85 -18.65
N ARG A 112 23.36 19.44 -19.22
CA ARG A 112 23.37 18.62 -20.44
C ARG A 112 22.60 17.30 -20.29
N LEU A 113 22.57 16.70 -19.11
CA LEU A 113 21.87 15.43 -18.88
C LEU A 113 20.36 15.66 -18.77
N THR A 114 19.93 16.65 -18.00
CA THR A 114 18.48 16.98 -17.90
C THR A 114 17.92 17.47 -19.24
N ALA A 115 18.75 18.05 -20.12
CA ALA A 115 18.37 18.42 -21.48
C ALA A 115 17.94 17.21 -22.34
N THR A 116 18.42 16.00 -22.03
CA THR A 116 17.99 14.79 -22.75
C THR A 116 16.54 14.41 -22.45
N GLN A 117 15.94 14.94 -21.39
CA GLN A 117 14.58 14.58 -20.97
C GLN A 117 13.50 15.13 -21.91
N TRP A 118 13.73 16.27 -22.58
CA TRP A 118 12.79 16.78 -23.58
C TRP A 118 12.94 16.17 -24.99
N MET A 119 13.92 15.26 -25.15
CA MET A 119 14.00 14.40 -26.31
C MET A 119 13.04 13.23 -26.13
N VAL A 120 11.97 13.17 -26.89
CA VAL A 120 10.91 12.17 -26.78
C VAL A 120 10.72 11.39 -28.07
N PRO A 121 10.23 10.15 -28.03
CA PRO A 121 9.95 9.39 -29.26
C PRO A 121 8.85 10.06 -30.10
N GLN A 122 9.12 10.25 -31.38
CA GLN A 122 8.25 10.99 -32.30
C GLN A 122 6.84 10.42 -32.43
N THR A 123 6.69 9.09 -32.27
CA THR A 123 5.40 8.40 -32.39
C THR A 123 4.65 8.27 -31.08
N ALA A 124 5.26 8.65 -29.95
CA ALA A 124 4.61 8.59 -28.66
C ALA A 124 3.68 9.78 -28.43
N THR A 125 2.55 9.53 -27.79
CA THR A 125 1.77 10.59 -27.14
C THR A 125 2.39 10.89 -25.79
N ILE A 126 2.75 12.14 -25.54
CA ILE A 126 3.39 12.55 -24.29
C ILE A 126 2.34 13.07 -23.32
N LEU A 127 2.32 12.50 -22.12
CA LEU A 127 1.53 12.99 -21.00
C LEU A 127 2.45 13.72 -20.01
N THR A 128 1.94 14.77 -19.37
CA THR A 128 2.74 15.64 -18.52
C THR A 128 3.04 14.98 -17.17
N ASN A 129 4.33 14.85 -16.82
CA ASN A 129 4.76 14.53 -15.47
C ASN A 129 4.89 15.82 -14.65
N ARG A 130 3.86 16.18 -13.90
CA ARG A 130 3.80 17.46 -13.17
C ARG A 130 4.90 17.64 -12.12
N VAL A 131 5.43 16.56 -11.56
CA VAL A 131 6.35 16.58 -10.41
C VAL A 131 7.76 16.10 -10.71
N GLY A 132 8.03 15.71 -11.96
CA GLY A 132 9.33 15.21 -12.38
C GLY A 132 9.68 15.57 -13.82
N SER A 133 10.95 15.33 -14.19
CA SER A 133 11.47 15.64 -15.53
C SER A 133 11.29 14.50 -16.54
N ALA A 134 11.07 13.28 -16.09
CA ALA A 134 10.88 12.13 -16.95
C ALA A 134 9.48 12.17 -17.60
N PRO A 135 9.34 12.24 -18.93
CA PRO A 135 8.05 12.27 -19.59
C PRO A 135 7.32 10.94 -19.47
N ILE A 136 5.99 10.98 -19.38
CA ILE A 136 5.14 9.81 -19.51
C ILE A 136 4.88 9.59 -20.99
N MET A 137 5.16 8.41 -21.51
CA MET A 137 5.08 8.14 -22.96
C MET A 137 4.07 7.04 -23.23
N VAL A 138 3.13 7.32 -24.14
CA VAL A 138 2.12 6.35 -24.58
C VAL A 138 2.37 6.00 -26.04
N PHE A 139 2.57 4.70 -26.29
CA PHE A 139 2.72 4.17 -27.65
C PHE A 139 1.51 3.30 -28.00
N LYS A 140 1.16 3.31 -29.29
CA LYS A 140 0.13 2.44 -29.85
C LYS A 140 0.77 1.42 -30.78
N LYS A 141 0.45 0.14 -30.58
CA LYS A 141 0.88 -0.96 -31.43
C LYS A 141 -0.34 -1.54 -32.15
N SER A 142 -0.41 -1.36 -33.47
CA SER A 142 -1.45 -1.97 -34.28
C SER A 142 -1.06 -3.41 -34.58
N ASP A 143 -1.99 -4.33 -34.41
CA ASP A 143 -1.79 -5.77 -34.74
C ASP A 143 -1.85 -5.95 -36.28
N THR A 144 -0.90 -5.36 -37.01
CA THR A 144 -0.78 -5.49 -38.49
C THR A 144 0.24 -6.53 -38.89
N GLY A 145 0.57 -7.50 -38.05
CA GLY A 145 1.67 -8.41 -38.32
C GLY A 145 1.37 -9.91 -38.17
N ALA A 146 1.42 -10.62 -39.29
CA ALA A 146 1.38 -12.07 -39.51
C ALA A 146 -0.03 -12.69 -39.33
N ALA A 147 -0.55 -13.20 -40.44
CA ALA A 147 -1.77 -13.98 -40.57
C ALA A 147 -1.87 -15.09 -39.50
N PHE A 148 -2.46 -14.79 -38.36
CA PHE A 148 -3.04 -15.80 -37.52
C PHE A 148 -4.43 -16.11 -38.09
N SER A 149 -4.53 -17.21 -38.81
CA SER A 149 -5.82 -17.82 -39.12
C SER A 149 -6.48 -18.18 -37.80
N SER A 150 -7.72 -17.73 -37.60
CA SER A 150 -8.56 -18.19 -36.47
C SER A 150 -8.59 -19.75 -36.51
N PRO A 151 -8.87 -20.44 -35.40
CA PRO A 151 -9.08 -21.86 -35.38
C PRO A 151 -10.14 -22.36 -36.41
N SER A 152 -10.96 -21.43 -36.93
CA SER A 152 -11.99 -21.65 -37.95
C SER A 152 -11.53 -21.33 -39.38
N GLY A 153 -10.26 -20.96 -39.63
CA GLY A 153 -9.72 -20.74 -40.98
C GLY A 153 -10.25 -19.50 -41.72
N ARG A 154 -10.89 -18.56 -41.03
CA ARG A 154 -11.45 -17.33 -41.63
C ARG A 154 -10.44 -16.18 -41.58
N PRO A 155 -10.10 -15.50 -42.67
CA PRO A 155 -9.24 -14.34 -42.64
C PRO A 155 -9.96 -13.23 -41.85
N LEU A 156 -9.28 -12.67 -40.83
CA LEU A 156 -9.74 -11.49 -40.10
C LEU A 156 -9.70 -10.28 -41.03
N ASN A 157 -10.79 -9.55 -41.11
CA ASN A 157 -10.85 -8.29 -41.88
C ASN A 157 -9.98 -7.25 -41.16
N SER A 158 -9.32 -6.38 -41.92
CA SER A 158 -8.45 -5.29 -41.44
C SER A 158 -9.13 -4.24 -40.54
N SER A 159 -10.43 -4.37 -40.31
CA SER A 159 -11.23 -3.55 -39.36
C SER A 159 -11.30 -4.12 -37.94
N GLU A 160 -10.74 -5.32 -37.70
CA GLU A 160 -10.78 -6.01 -36.39
C GLU A 160 -9.43 -5.98 -35.64
N ALA A 161 -8.42 -5.27 -36.15
CA ALA A 161 -7.13 -5.14 -35.50
C ALA A 161 -7.26 -4.35 -34.18
N SER A 162 -7.16 -5.04 -33.05
CA SER A 162 -7.14 -4.39 -31.74
C SER A 162 -5.86 -3.57 -31.58
N THR A 163 -6.01 -2.33 -31.14
CA THR A 163 -4.85 -1.47 -30.84
C THR A 163 -4.38 -1.78 -29.42
N LYS A 164 -3.13 -2.25 -29.29
CA LYS A 164 -2.48 -2.44 -27.99
C LYS A 164 -1.72 -1.19 -27.57
N HIS A 165 -1.59 -0.96 -26.28
CA HIS A 165 -0.96 0.23 -25.72
C HIS A 165 0.26 -0.13 -24.88
N LEU A 166 1.31 0.68 -24.97
CA LEU A 166 2.40 0.70 -23.99
C LEU A 166 2.43 2.05 -23.32
N ILE A 167 2.51 2.06 -21.99
CA ILE A 167 2.60 3.26 -21.18
C ILE A 167 3.88 3.19 -20.36
N ALA A 168 4.84 4.06 -20.67
CA ALA A 168 6.12 4.12 -19.95
C ALA A 168 6.08 5.22 -18.89
N LEU A 169 6.41 4.85 -17.67
CA LEU A 169 6.30 5.65 -16.44
C LEU A 169 7.65 5.83 -15.77
N PRO A 170 7.85 6.92 -15.00
CA PRO A 170 9.03 7.10 -14.16
C PRO A 170 9.21 5.97 -13.13
N GLY A 171 10.47 5.65 -12.77
CA GLY A 171 10.78 4.70 -11.72
C GLY A 171 10.58 5.26 -10.30
N VAL A 172 10.67 6.59 -10.12
CA VAL A 172 10.49 7.24 -8.81
C VAL A 172 9.04 7.07 -8.33
N PRO A 173 8.81 6.42 -7.16
CA PRO A 173 7.46 6.05 -6.73
C PRO A 173 6.48 7.22 -6.63
N HIS A 174 6.93 8.38 -6.13
CA HIS A 174 6.10 9.57 -6.00
C HIS A 174 5.66 10.11 -7.36
N GLU A 175 6.58 10.18 -8.33
CA GLU A 175 6.29 10.63 -9.70
C GLU A 175 5.33 9.66 -10.40
N MET A 176 5.62 8.36 -10.31
CA MET A 176 4.80 7.31 -10.91
C MET A 176 3.35 7.35 -10.40
N LYS A 177 3.16 7.48 -9.08
CA LYS A 177 1.82 7.54 -8.48
C LYS A 177 1.01 8.74 -8.97
N ILE A 178 1.63 9.92 -8.99
CA ILE A 178 0.98 11.14 -9.49
C ILE A 178 0.67 11.01 -10.98
N ALA A 179 1.62 10.48 -11.76
CA ALA A 179 1.43 10.22 -13.19
C ALA A 179 0.24 9.30 -13.47
N MET A 180 0.13 8.21 -12.71
CA MET A 180 -1.00 7.27 -12.81
C MET A 180 -2.33 7.97 -12.52
N ILE A 181 -2.45 8.65 -11.38
CA ILE A 181 -3.72 9.25 -10.94
C ILE A 181 -4.14 10.40 -11.87
N GLU A 182 -3.22 11.31 -12.18
CA GLU A 182 -3.57 12.57 -12.87
C GLU A 182 -3.63 12.43 -14.40
N GLN A 183 -2.91 11.47 -14.97
CA GLN A 183 -2.74 11.37 -16.41
C GLN A 183 -3.17 10.02 -16.99
N VAL A 184 -2.67 8.92 -16.43
CA VAL A 184 -2.80 7.61 -17.07
C VAL A 184 -4.20 7.03 -16.89
N LEU A 185 -4.74 7.01 -15.66
CA LEU A 185 -6.11 6.50 -15.43
C LEU A 185 -7.17 7.31 -16.20
N PRO A 186 -7.14 8.65 -16.22
CA PRO A 186 -8.02 9.43 -17.09
C PRO A 186 -7.84 9.13 -18.59
N TYR A 187 -6.60 8.95 -19.04
CA TYR A 187 -6.33 8.56 -20.44
C TYR A 187 -6.94 7.20 -20.78
N LEU A 188 -6.82 6.21 -19.90
CA LEU A 188 -7.38 4.87 -20.08
C LEU A 188 -8.92 4.89 -20.10
N ALA A 189 -9.55 5.67 -19.23
CA ALA A 189 -11.01 5.84 -19.21
C ALA A 189 -11.54 6.34 -20.56
N THR A 190 -10.93 7.38 -21.11
CA THR A 190 -11.33 7.95 -22.41
C THR A 190 -11.05 7.01 -23.60
N THR A 191 -9.97 6.22 -23.52
CA THR A 191 -9.60 5.26 -24.55
C THR A 191 -10.54 4.07 -24.58
N SER A 192 -10.95 3.57 -23.40
CA SER A 192 -11.91 2.46 -23.28
C SER A 192 -13.26 2.79 -23.91
N GLU A 193 -13.75 4.01 -23.73
CA GLU A 193 -15.03 4.43 -24.33
C GLU A 193 -14.96 4.48 -25.86
N ALA A 194 -13.83 4.93 -26.43
CA ALA A 194 -13.65 5.02 -27.87
C ALA A 194 -13.51 3.64 -28.55
N ASP A 195 -12.87 2.69 -27.86
CA ASP A 195 -12.68 1.32 -28.39
C ASP A 195 -13.93 0.44 -28.17
N LEU A 196 -14.72 0.68 -27.10
CA LEU A 196 -16.00 0.03 -26.85
C LEU A 196 -17.08 0.36 -27.89
N GLN A 197 -17.07 1.56 -28.47
CA GLN A 197 -17.99 1.94 -29.55
C GLN A 197 -17.67 1.23 -30.88
N ARG A 198 -16.51 0.58 -31.00
CA ARG A 198 -16.09 -0.14 -32.20
C ARG A 198 -16.33 -1.64 -32.19
N SER A 199 -16.67 -2.21 -31.04
CA SER A 199 -16.92 -3.65 -30.94
C SER A 199 -18.37 -3.92 -30.54
N ASP A 200 -19.23 -4.16 -31.52
CA ASP A 200 -20.57 -4.77 -31.34
C ASP A 200 -20.53 -6.17 -30.69
N LEU A 201 -19.35 -6.61 -30.25
CA LEU A 201 -19.09 -7.92 -29.61
C LEU A 201 -18.92 -7.84 -28.08
N LEU A 202 -19.02 -6.67 -27.47
CA LEU A 202 -18.91 -6.49 -26.00
C LEU A 202 -20.28 -6.25 -25.33
N SER A 203 -21.34 -6.88 -25.86
CA SER A 203 -22.60 -7.03 -25.12
C SER A 203 -22.58 -8.15 -24.05
N THR A 204 -21.43 -8.66 -23.70
CA THR A 204 -21.25 -9.44 -22.47
C THR A 204 -20.61 -8.53 -21.44
N ALA A 205 -21.41 -8.18 -20.43
CA ALA A 205 -21.12 -7.42 -19.23
C ALA A 205 -19.62 -7.22 -18.97
N GLN A 206 -19.23 -5.96 -18.91
CA GLN A 206 -17.92 -5.56 -18.37
C GLN A 206 -17.77 -6.34 -17.04
N ARG A 207 -16.94 -7.40 -17.05
CA ARG A 207 -16.77 -8.24 -15.87
C ARG A 207 -16.15 -7.37 -14.81
N SER A 208 -16.96 -6.85 -13.92
CA SER A 208 -16.46 -6.04 -12.81
C SER A 208 -15.59 -6.93 -11.93
N ILE A 209 -14.37 -6.46 -11.69
CA ILE A 209 -13.52 -7.04 -10.64
C ILE A 209 -13.95 -6.37 -9.35
N ILE A 210 -14.52 -7.15 -8.44
CA ILE A 210 -14.99 -6.62 -7.16
C ILE A 210 -14.14 -7.25 -6.07
N HIS A 211 -13.57 -6.40 -5.22
CA HIS A 211 -12.91 -6.81 -3.99
C HIS A 211 -13.58 -6.16 -2.80
N ARG A 212 -13.79 -6.95 -1.74
CA ARG A 212 -14.18 -6.47 -0.41
C ARG A 212 -13.25 -7.10 0.61
N THR A 213 -12.70 -6.30 1.48
CA THR A 213 -11.75 -6.75 2.50
C THR A 213 -12.27 -6.42 3.88
N ILE A 214 -12.27 -7.42 4.75
CA ILE A 214 -12.63 -7.30 6.16
C ILE A 214 -11.36 -7.52 6.99
N LEU A 215 -11.15 -6.71 8.00
CA LEU A 215 -10.02 -6.83 8.91
C LEU A 215 -10.45 -7.52 10.20
N VAL A 216 -9.74 -8.60 10.55
CA VAL A 216 -9.91 -9.32 11.81
C VAL A 216 -8.59 -9.43 12.57
N SER A 217 -8.67 -9.50 13.91
CA SER A 217 -7.49 -9.64 14.77
C SER A 217 -7.80 -10.38 16.05
N GLY A 218 -6.75 -10.95 16.69
CA GLY A 218 -6.89 -11.67 17.97
C GLY A 218 -7.26 -13.14 17.81
N ILE A 219 -7.22 -13.68 16.61
CA ILE A 219 -7.43 -15.10 16.31
C ILE A 219 -6.32 -15.59 15.36
N PRO A 220 -5.72 -16.77 15.57
CA PRO A 220 -4.83 -17.41 14.60
C PRO A 220 -5.58 -17.75 13.30
N GLU A 221 -4.90 -17.63 12.16
CA GLU A 221 -5.46 -17.90 10.82
C GLU A 221 -6.14 -19.27 10.74
N SER A 222 -5.49 -20.32 11.21
CA SER A 222 -6.06 -21.69 11.19
C SER A 222 -7.34 -21.82 12.02
N LYS A 223 -7.43 -21.10 13.14
CA LYS A 223 -8.65 -21.09 13.96
C LYS A 223 -9.76 -20.28 13.30
N LEU A 224 -9.41 -19.17 12.64
CA LEU A 224 -10.36 -18.37 11.86
C LEU A 224 -10.93 -19.19 10.72
N ALA A 225 -10.07 -19.90 9.96
CA ALA A 225 -10.50 -20.75 8.87
C ALA A 225 -11.50 -21.85 9.34
N ILE A 226 -11.23 -22.50 10.46
CA ILE A 226 -12.16 -23.47 11.04
C ILE A 226 -13.47 -22.80 11.49
N LEU A 227 -13.39 -21.62 12.08
CA LEU A 227 -14.56 -20.88 12.58
C LEU A 227 -15.54 -20.52 11.44
N ILE A 228 -15.03 -20.19 10.27
CA ILE A 228 -15.85 -19.75 9.12
C ILE A 228 -15.98 -20.81 8.01
N GLU A 229 -15.51 -22.05 8.23
CA GLU A 229 -15.46 -23.14 7.23
C GLU A 229 -16.85 -23.41 6.59
N GLU A 230 -17.90 -23.51 7.38
CA GLU A 230 -19.25 -23.75 6.86
C GLU A 230 -19.75 -22.58 5.99
N TRP A 231 -19.43 -21.35 6.42
CA TRP A 231 -19.77 -20.15 5.68
C TRP A 231 -18.97 -20.06 4.38
N GLU A 232 -17.66 -20.35 4.42
CA GLU A 232 -16.78 -20.33 3.24
C GLU A 232 -17.22 -21.38 2.20
N ASN A 233 -17.54 -22.60 2.64
CA ASN A 233 -18.04 -23.67 1.79
C ASN A 233 -19.41 -23.36 1.14
N ALA A 234 -20.18 -22.46 1.72
CA ALA A 234 -21.47 -22.01 1.18
C ALA A 234 -21.33 -20.88 0.14
N LEU A 235 -20.14 -20.31 -0.07
CA LEU A 235 -19.90 -19.27 -1.07
C LEU A 235 -20.12 -19.82 -2.49
N PRO A 236 -20.72 -19.03 -3.41
CA PRO A 236 -20.82 -19.39 -4.80
C PRO A 236 -19.41 -19.46 -5.43
N SER A 237 -19.27 -20.32 -6.44
CA SER A 237 -17.97 -20.52 -7.14
C SER A 237 -17.42 -19.26 -7.83
N SER A 238 -18.24 -18.23 -8.00
CA SER A 238 -17.85 -16.91 -8.52
C SER A 238 -17.17 -16.02 -7.50
N ILE A 239 -17.26 -16.34 -6.19
CA ILE A 239 -16.66 -15.56 -5.11
C ILE A 239 -15.51 -16.36 -4.49
N HIS A 240 -14.34 -15.77 -4.47
CA HIS A 240 -13.12 -16.37 -3.92
C HIS A 240 -12.74 -15.65 -2.63
N LEU A 241 -12.52 -16.42 -1.55
CA LEU A 241 -11.98 -15.91 -0.30
C LEU A 241 -10.46 -16.08 -0.25
N ALA A 242 -9.76 -15.06 0.21
CA ALA A 242 -8.33 -15.11 0.51
C ALA A 242 -8.06 -14.65 1.93
N TYR A 243 -7.19 -15.40 2.62
CA TYR A 243 -6.65 -15.04 3.94
C TYR A 243 -5.29 -14.38 3.74
N LEU A 244 -5.14 -13.13 4.16
CA LEU A 244 -3.93 -12.33 3.99
C LEU A 244 -3.41 -11.89 5.37
N PRO A 245 -2.67 -12.76 6.09
CA PRO A 245 -2.14 -12.44 7.41
C PRO A 245 -0.95 -11.49 7.32
N LYS A 246 -0.99 -10.42 8.11
CA LYS A 246 0.13 -9.49 8.26
C LYS A 246 0.09 -8.86 9.66
N ASP A 247 1.19 -8.96 10.39
CA ASP A 247 1.42 -8.25 11.67
C ASP A 247 0.34 -8.46 12.76
N GLY A 248 -0.36 -9.62 12.74
CA GLY A 248 -1.42 -9.94 13.71
C GLY A 248 -2.82 -9.51 13.30
N ILE A 249 -2.94 -8.97 12.11
CA ILE A 249 -4.19 -8.72 11.44
C ILE A 249 -4.32 -9.71 10.29
N ILE A 250 -5.51 -10.25 10.09
CA ILE A 250 -5.85 -11.06 8.93
C ILE A 250 -6.85 -10.26 8.09
N ARG A 251 -6.49 -10.01 6.83
CA ARG A 251 -7.42 -9.47 5.86
C ARG A 251 -8.15 -10.61 5.19
N LEU A 252 -9.45 -10.69 5.39
CA LEU A 252 -10.34 -11.59 4.65
C LEU A 252 -10.80 -10.85 3.40
N ARG A 253 -10.26 -11.22 2.23
CA ARG A 253 -10.60 -10.59 0.96
C ARG A 253 -11.51 -11.49 0.15
N LEU A 254 -12.73 -11.03 -0.08
CA LEU A 254 -13.66 -11.61 -1.03
C LEU A 254 -13.42 -10.98 -2.40
N SER A 255 -13.24 -11.81 -3.42
CA SER A 255 -12.99 -11.37 -4.79
C SER A 255 -13.95 -12.04 -5.75
N SER A 256 -14.56 -11.26 -6.65
CA SER A 256 -15.31 -11.79 -7.79
C SER A 256 -14.74 -11.26 -9.10
N TYR A 257 -14.68 -12.13 -10.10
CA TYR A 257 -14.16 -11.86 -11.44
C TYR A 257 -15.24 -12.16 -12.52
N GLY A 258 -16.45 -11.73 -12.32
CA GLY A 258 -17.54 -12.10 -13.21
C GLY A 258 -18.80 -11.27 -13.04
N ASP A 259 -19.93 -11.94 -13.14
CA ASP A 259 -21.25 -11.31 -13.14
C ASP A 259 -21.82 -11.06 -11.73
N THR A 260 -21.07 -11.35 -10.66
CA THR A 260 -21.45 -11.09 -9.28
C THR A 260 -21.54 -9.59 -9.03
N THR A 261 -22.62 -9.15 -8.44
CA THR A 261 -22.82 -7.74 -8.09
C THR A 261 -22.17 -7.39 -6.74
N GLU A 262 -21.92 -6.11 -6.50
CA GLU A 262 -21.47 -5.62 -5.18
C GLU A 262 -22.45 -6.02 -4.08
N GLN A 263 -23.74 -5.90 -4.34
CA GLN A 263 -24.81 -6.25 -3.40
C GLN A 263 -24.78 -7.73 -2.99
N GLU A 264 -24.45 -8.63 -3.92
CA GLU A 264 -24.31 -10.06 -3.60
C GLU A 264 -23.11 -10.33 -2.69
N ILE A 265 -21.94 -9.70 -2.95
CA ILE A 265 -20.78 -9.81 -2.06
C ILE A 265 -21.10 -9.22 -0.69
N ASP A 266 -21.72 -8.04 -0.64
CA ASP A 266 -22.08 -7.37 0.62
C ASP A 266 -23.11 -8.20 1.42
N ALA A 267 -24.02 -8.91 0.75
CA ALA A 267 -24.94 -9.83 1.39
C ALA A 267 -24.22 -11.04 2.04
N HIS A 268 -23.21 -11.61 1.37
CA HIS A 268 -22.38 -12.66 1.96
C HIS A 268 -21.56 -12.14 3.15
N ILE A 269 -21.01 -10.94 3.05
CA ILE A 269 -20.30 -10.28 4.16
C ILE A 269 -21.24 -10.12 5.36
N ALA A 270 -22.46 -9.64 5.14
CA ALA A 270 -23.43 -9.44 6.22
C ALA A 270 -23.72 -10.74 7.01
N THR A 271 -23.65 -11.91 6.36
CA THR A 271 -23.79 -13.20 7.05
C THR A 271 -22.50 -13.65 7.76
N LEU A 272 -21.33 -13.16 7.35
CA LEU A 272 -20.05 -13.45 8.01
C LEU A 272 -19.87 -12.63 9.29
N LEU A 273 -20.27 -11.36 9.30
CA LEU A 273 -20.01 -10.43 10.41
C LEU A 273 -20.42 -10.95 11.79
N PRO A 274 -21.60 -11.59 11.98
CA PRO A 274 -21.98 -12.16 13.27
C PRO A 274 -21.03 -13.28 13.75
N ILE A 275 -20.48 -14.08 12.81
CA ILE A 275 -19.59 -15.21 13.13
C ILE A 275 -18.23 -14.71 13.65
N ILE A 276 -17.75 -13.61 13.11
CA ILE A 276 -16.42 -13.04 13.42
C ILE A 276 -16.48 -11.81 14.33
N SER A 277 -17.62 -11.50 14.93
CA SER A 277 -17.86 -10.25 15.68
C SER A 277 -16.80 -9.95 16.75
N ASP A 278 -16.34 -10.96 17.50
CA ASP A 278 -15.34 -10.83 18.56
C ASP A 278 -13.93 -10.47 18.03
N TYR A 279 -13.71 -10.72 16.76
CA TYR A 279 -12.40 -10.53 16.09
C TYR A 279 -12.42 -9.37 15.09
N LEU A 280 -13.58 -8.82 14.78
CA LEU A 280 -13.76 -7.78 13.78
C LEU A 280 -13.05 -6.48 14.19
N LEU A 281 -12.27 -5.90 13.27
CA LEU A 281 -11.66 -4.58 13.41
C LEU A 281 -12.33 -3.55 12.50
N ALA A 282 -12.54 -3.90 11.25
CA ALA A 282 -13.18 -3.02 10.25
C ALA A 282 -13.77 -3.86 9.12
N THR A 283 -14.78 -3.30 8.45
CA THR A 283 -15.44 -3.86 7.26
C THR A 283 -14.87 -3.28 5.96
N GLU A 284 -13.84 -2.44 6.04
CA GLU A 284 -13.13 -1.82 4.94
C GLU A 284 -11.63 -2.04 5.06
N ASP A 285 -10.90 -2.06 3.95
CA ASP A 285 -9.43 -2.21 3.94
C ASP A 285 -8.73 -0.89 4.31
N LEU A 286 -8.85 -0.53 5.57
CA LEU A 286 -8.23 0.66 6.11
C LEU A 286 -6.99 0.30 6.95
N SER A 287 -6.03 1.23 7.01
CA SER A 287 -4.92 1.10 7.95
C SER A 287 -5.38 1.37 9.39
N LEU A 288 -4.67 0.79 10.37
CA LEU A 288 -5.03 0.98 11.79
C LEU A 288 -5.04 2.44 12.22
N GLU A 289 -4.06 3.21 11.75
CA GLU A 289 -3.97 4.64 12.04
C GLU A 289 -5.15 5.42 11.46
N THR A 290 -5.65 5.00 10.29
CA THR A 290 -6.86 5.58 9.69
C THR A 290 -8.09 5.25 10.54
N ILE A 291 -8.27 3.98 10.94
CA ILE A 291 -9.38 3.54 11.78
C ILE A 291 -9.38 4.31 13.11
N VAL A 292 -8.23 4.36 13.79
CA VAL A 292 -8.08 5.10 15.06
C VAL A 292 -8.38 6.57 14.89
N GLY A 293 -7.84 7.20 13.83
CA GLY A 293 -8.07 8.62 13.54
C GLY A 293 -9.54 8.93 13.28
N CYS A 294 -10.24 8.09 12.52
CA CYS A 294 -11.68 8.23 12.28
C CYS A 294 -12.48 8.09 13.58
N LEU A 295 -12.20 7.07 14.38
CA LEU A 295 -12.90 6.82 15.63
C LEU A 295 -12.71 7.94 16.66
N LEU A 296 -11.49 8.49 16.81
CA LEU A 296 -11.22 9.61 17.71
C LEU A 296 -11.85 10.90 17.21
N LYS A 297 -11.75 11.21 15.91
CA LYS A 297 -12.39 12.39 15.32
C LYS A 297 -13.91 12.38 15.48
N GLN A 298 -14.57 11.25 15.20
CA GLN A 298 -16.02 11.12 15.36
C GLN A 298 -16.49 11.41 16.80
N ARG A 299 -15.65 11.10 17.79
CA ARG A 299 -15.95 11.32 19.21
C ARG A 299 -15.46 12.66 19.75
N GLY A 300 -14.70 13.42 18.97
CA GLY A 300 -14.04 14.64 19.42
C GLY A 300 -13.01 14.39 20.52
N MET A 301 -12.39 13.21 20.55
CA MET A 301 -11.45 12.79 21.59
C MET A 301 -10.00 12.87 21.12
N THR A 302 -9.11 13.08 22.07
CA THR A 302 -7.68 13.28 21.87
C THR A 302 -6.86 12.13 22.47
N ILE A 303 -5.66 11.91 21.91
CA ILE A 303 -4.73 10.87 22.34
C ILE A 303 -3.30 11.38 22.45
N ALA A 304 -2.55 10.83 23.43
CA ALA A 304 -1.10 10.98 23.58
C ALA A 304 -0.41 9.63 23.71
N THR A 305 0.92 9.58 23.55
CA THR A 305 1.69 8.34 23.72
C THR A 305 2.91 8.52 24.63
N ALA A 306 3.27 7.48 25.38
CA ALA A 306 4.49 7.38 26.16
C ALA A 306 5.27 6.14 25.73
N GLU A 307 6.41 6.30 25.09
CA GLU A 307 7.09 5.21 24.42
C GLU A 307 8.47 4.93 25.03
N SER A 308 8.73 3.65 25.34
CA SER A 308 10.06 3.18 25.71
C SER A 308 10.63 2.29 24.60
N CYS A 309 10.26 1.02 24.53
CA CYS A 309 10.81 0.07 23.56
C CYS A 309 10.45 0.36 22.10
N THR A 310 9.34 1.02 21.83
CA THR A 310 8.88 1.39 20.48
C THR A 310 9.55 2.65 19.94
N GLY A 311 10.15 3.48 20.80
CA GLY A 311 11.09 4.55 20.43
C GLY A 311 10.51 5.63 19.51
N GLY A 312 9.23 5.94 19.60
CA GLY A 312 8.54 6.93 18.76
C GLY A 312 7.81 6.33 17.55
N ARG A 313 7.83 5.01 17.36
CA ARG A 313 7.13 4.36 16.23
C ARG A 313 5.61 4.50 16.33
N LEU A 314 5.05 4.40 17.54
CA LEU A 314 3.61 4.59 17.74
C LEU A 314 3.20 6.04 17.45
N ALA A 315 4.01 7.01 17.89
CA ALA A 315 3.85 8.42 17.58
C ALA A 315 3.89 8.66 16.06
N ALA A 316 4.89 8.10 15.37
CA ALA A 316 5.04 8.24 13.93
C ALA A 316 3.84 7.68 13.16
N VAL A 317 3.32 6.52 13.57
CA VAL A 317 2.12 5.91 12.97
C VAL A 317 0.90 6.80 13.15
N LEU A 318 0.62 7.27 14.37
CA LEU A 318 -0.53 8.15 14.65
C LEU A 318 -0.43 9.49 13.91
N ASN A 319 0.79 10.02 13.72
CA ASN A 319 1.04 11.28 13.03
C ASN A 319 1.09 11.15 11.51
N SER A 320 1.14 9.95 10.94
CA SER A 320 1.26 9.73 9.50
C SER A 320 0.04 10.21 8.69
N GLN A 321 -1.11 10.32 9.35
CA GLN A 321 -2.36 10.69 8.69
C GLN A 321 -2.53 12.21 8.59
N SER A 322 -2.91 12.68 7.42
CA SER A 322 -3.29 14.10 7.23
C SER A 322 -4.45 14.48 8.16
N GLY A 323 -4.32 15.61 8.86
CA GLY A 323 -5.30 16.08 9.84
C GLY A 323 -5.23 15.35 11.19
N SER A 324 -4.14 14.63 11.49
CA SER A 324 -3.88 14.00 12.80
C SER A 324 -3.85 14.99 13.96
N SER A 325 -3.50 16.26 13.71
CA SER A 325 -3.51 17.32 14.72
C SER A 325 -4.87 17.56 15.39
N SER A 326 -5.95 17.05 14.83
CA SER A 326 -7.29 17.15 15.43
C SER A 326 -7.52 16.14 16.57
N TYR A 327 -6.70 15.10 16.69
CA TYR A 327 -6.83 14.06 17.73
C TYR A 327 -5.51 13.69 18.41
N TYR A 328 -4.38 13.80 17.73
CA TYR A 328 -3.07 13.44 18.28
C TYR A 328 -2.35 14.69 18.80
N ILE A 329 -2.12 14.74 20.14
CA ILE A 329 -1.56 15.92 20.80
C ILE A 329 -0.03 15.84 20.89
N GLY A 330 0.52 14.63 21.12
CA GLY A 330 1.96 14.47 21.20
C GLY A 330 2.41 13.17 21.85
N SER A 331 3.72 13.05 22.06
CA SER A 331 4.37 11.88 22.63
C SER A 331 5.54 12.24 23.55
N VAL A 332 5.77 11.41 24.57
CA VAL A 332 6.99 11.40 25.36
C VAL A 332 7.75 10.11 25.08
N ILE A 333 8.95 10.22 24.50
CA ILE A 333 9.84 9.07 24.32
C ILE A 333 10.69 8.91 25.59
N ALA A 334 10.19 8.07 26.49
CA ALA A 334 10.76 7.83 27.80
C ALA A 334 11.69 6.60 27.78
N TYR A 335 12.78 6.66 27.00
CA TYR A 335 13.69 5.54 26.85
C TYR A 335 14.51 5.32 28.14
N ASP A 336 15.12 6.38 28.67
CA ASP A 336 15.81 6.35 29.95
C ASP A 336 14.85 6.40 31.14
N ASN A 337 15.22 5.79 32.26
CA ASN A 337 14.41 5.77 33.47
C ASN A 337 14.23 7.17 34.08
N SER A 338 15.21 8.06 33.92
CA SER A 338 15.09 9.44 34.40
C SER A 338 13.97 10.21 33.69
N VAL A 339 13.71 9.90 32.39
CA VAL A 339 12.59 10.50 31.67
C VAL A 339 11.24 9.95 32.18
N LYS A 340 11.20 8.64 32.53
CA LYS A 340 10.00 8.05 33.12
C LYS A 340 9.64 8.72 34.45
N THR A 341 10.66 8.97 35.30
CA THR A 341 10.44 9.61 36.59
C THR A 341 10.17 11.11 36.48
N ASN A 342 11.06 11.84 35.80
CA ASN A 342 11.06 13.29 35.81
C ASN A 342 9.97 13.92 34.93
N ILE A 343 9.55 13.24 33.87
CA ILE A 343 8.59 13.78 32.91
C ILE A 343 7.21 13.11 33.07
N LEU A 344 7.18 11.79 33.21
CA LEU A 344 5.92 11.03 33.29
C LEU A 344 5.45 10.76 34.73
N GLY A 345 6.25 11.12 35.73
CA GLY A 345 5.89 10.93 37.14
C GLY A 345 5.89 9.48 37.61
N VAL A 346 6.58 8.56 36.90
CA VAL A 346 6.75 7.19 37.37
C VAL A 346 7.53 7.20 38.68
N LEU A 347 7.00 6.55 39.70
CA LEU A 347 7.62 6.55 41.02
C LEU A 347 8.97 5.79 40.98
N PRO A 348 10.05 6.38 41.53
CA PRO A 348 11.35 5.67 41.62
C PRO A 348 11.27 4.32 42.34
N GLU A 349 10.38 4.19 43.32
CA GLU A 349 10.13 2.95 44.02
C GLU A 349 9.61 1.87 43.09
N THR A 350 8.64 2.19 42.22
CA THR A 350 8.10 1.27 41.18
C THR A 350 9.21 0.76 40.26
N LEU A 351 10.11 1.65 39.80
CA LEU A 351 11.24 1.25 38.97
C LEU A 351 12.22 0.33 39.71
N ASN A 352 12.42 0.55 41.02
CA ASN A 352 13.34 -0.26 41.83
C ASN A 352 12.77 -1.61 42.18
N THR A 353 11.48 -1.73 42.44
CA THR A 353 10.81 -3.00 42.87
C THR A 353 10.36 -3.84 41.68
N ASP A 354 9.67 -3.25 40.72
CA ASP A 354 9.00 -3.95 39.61
C ASP A 354 9.81 -3.90 38.33
N GLY A 355 10.69 -2.89 38.23
CA GLY A 355 11.51 -2.62 37.08
C GLY A 355 10.82 -1.84 35.96
N ALA A 356 11.59 -1.37 35.00
CA ALA A 356 11.09 -0.56 33.88
C ALA A 356 10.11 -1.30 32.97
N VAL A 357 10.22 -2.63 32.88
CA VAL A 357 9.32 -3.50 32.10
C VAL A 357 8.37 -4.22 33.05
N SER A 358 7.31 -3.55 33.42
CA SER A 358 6.30 -4.06 34.36
C SER A 358 4.95 -3.40 34.13
N GLU A 359 3.90 -4.03 34.65
CA GLU A 359 2.53 -3.49 34.59
C GLU A 359 2.44 -2.13 35.29
N SER A 360 2.97 -2.04 36.50
CA SER A 360 2.93 -0.83 37.32
C SER A 360 3.64 0.34 36.63
N THR A 361 4.81 0.10 36.03
CA THR A 361 5.55 1.14 35.31
C THR A 361 4.78 1.63 34.09
N VAL A 362 4.25 0.72 33.25
CA VAL A 362 3.57 1.13 32.02
C VAL A 362 2.25 1.83 32.30
N ARG A 363 1.52 1.44 33.37
CA ARG A 363 0.31 2.16 33.81
C ARG A 363 0.63 3.60 34.21
N GLN A 364 1.65 3.79 35.06
CA GLN A 364 2.09 5.13 35.46
C GLN A 364 2.57 5.97 34.28
N MET A 365 3.26 5.36 33.30
CA MET A 365 3.65 6.06 32.08
C MET A 365 2.42 6.55 31.28
N ALA A 366 1.39 5.72 31.13
CA ALA A 366 0.17 6.08 30.40
C ALA A 366 -0.62 7.18 31.11
N GLU A 367 -0.80 7.07 32.42
CA GLU A 367 -1.46 8.10 33.24
C GLU A 367 -0.66 9.41 33.26
N GLY A 368 0.66 9.30 33.36
CA GLY A 368 1.56 10.44 33.35
C GLY A 368 1.48 11.25 32.06
N VAL A 369 1.56 10.60 30.90
CA VAL A 369 1.47 11.33 29.61
C VAL A 369 0.06 11.86 29.35
N ARG A 370 -0.99 11.13 29.74
CA ARG A 370 -2.37 11.59 29.64
C ARG A 370 -2.59 12.88 30.41
N THR A 371 -2.09 12.92 31.64
CA THR A 371 -2.17 14.09 32.52
C THR A 371 -1.33 15.24 32.01
N LEU A 372 -0.09 14.96 31.59
CA LEU A 372 0.86 15.96 31.11
C LEU A 372 0.36 16.70 29.84
N LEU A 373 -0.24 15.97 28.92
CA LEU A 373 -0.70 16.51 27.64
C LEU A 373 -2.21 16.80 27.61
N HIS A 374 -2.92 16.60 28.72
CA HIS A 374 -4.35 16.88 28.87
C HIS A 374 -5.20 16.20 27.78
N THR A 375 -4.94 14.89 27.54
CA THR A 375 -5.67 14.11 26.53
C THR A 375 -6.74 13.21 27.15
N ASP A 376 -7.72 12.78 26.35
CA ASP A 376 -8.75 11.86 26.78
C ASP A 376 -8.19 10.43 26.90
N TYR A 377 -7.34 10.04 25.94
CA TYR A 377 -6.69 8.74 25.89
C TYR A 377 -5.17 8.88 25.95
N ALA A 378 -4.51 7.86 26.45
CA ALA A 378 -3.08 7.70 26.25
C ALA A 378 -2.70 6.22 26.12
N ILE A 379 -1.65 5.95 25.34
CA ILE A 379 -1.04 4.61 25.22
C ILE A 379 0.40 4.72 25.69
N ALA A 380 0.82 3.75 26.54
CA ALA A 380 2.21 3.61 26.91
C ALA A 380 2.75 2.23 26.53
N THR A 381 4.03 2.16 26.18
CA THR A 381 4.74 0.93 25.85
C THR A 381 6.05 0.82 26.61
N SER A 382 6.31 -0.33 27.24
CA SER A 382 7.61 -0.65 27.84
C SER A 382 7.92 -2.13 27.64
N GLY A 383 9.15 -2.46 27.20
CA GLY A 383 9.45 -3.86 26.86
C GLY A 383 10.91 -4.10 26.49
N ILE A 384 11.20 -5.38 26.24
CA ILE A 384 12.51 -5.89 25.86
C ILE A 384 12.45 -6.32 24.39
N ALA A 385 12.84 -5.41 23.51
CA ALA A 385 12.79 -5.63 22.06
C ALA A 385 14.00 -6.44 21.53
N GLY A 386 15.02 -6.69 22.37
CA GLY A 386 16.20 -7.47 21.98
C GLY A 386 17.23 -6.69 21.13
N PRO A 387 18.28 -7.39 20.62
CA PRO A 387 18.53 -8.83 20.83
C PRO A 387 19.01 -9.19 22.25
N THR A 388 19.40 -8.21 23.06
CA THR A 388 19.88 -8.36 24.45
C THR A 388 18.87 -7.84 25.48
N GLY A 389 19.16 -7.97 26.76
CA GLY A 389 18.36 -7.42 27.86
C GLY A 389 17.26 -8.34 28.38
N GLY A 390 17.06 -9.52 27.80
CA GLY A 390 16.14 -10.52 28.31
C GLY A 390 16.69 -11.25 29.55
N THR A 391 15.76 -11.65 30.44
CA THR A 391 16.01 -12.55 31.58
C THR A 391 15.12 -13.79 31.45
N ILE A 392 15.28 -14.76 32.35
CA ILE A 392 14.41 -15.96 32.38
C ILE A 392 12.95 -15.54 32.60
N ASP A 393 12.70 -14.61 33.53
CA ASP A 393 11.34 -14.15 33.86
C ASP A 393 10.77 -13.15 32.88
N LYS A 394 11.62 -12.38 32.21
CA LYS A 394 11.24 -11.38 31.20
C LYS A 394 12.10 -11.59 29.95
N PRO A 395 11.81 -12.61 29.12
CA PRO A 395 12.59 -12.89 27.91
C PRO A 395 12.46 -11.78 26.87
N VAL A 396 13.36 -11.76 25.89
CA VAL A 396 13.24 -10.91 24.71
C VAL A 396 11.87 -11.12 24.05
N GLY A 397 11.22 -10.04 23.65
CA GLY A 397 9.85 -10.05 23.14
C GLY A 397 8.77 -9.80 24.19
N THR A 398 9.14 -9.67 25.48
CA THR A 398 8.19 -9.26 26.53
C THR A 398 7.95 -7.76 26.43
N VAL A 399 6.69 -7.36 26.18
CA VAL A 399 6.26 -5.96 26.05
C VAL A 399 4.98 -5.74 26.85
N TRP A 400 5.00 -4.79 27.76
CA TRP A 400 3.84 -4.26 28.43
C TRP A 400 3.28 -3.06 27.67
N ILE A 401 1.98 -3.03 27.48
CA ILE A 401 1.24 -1.94 26.85
C ILE A 401 0.12 -1.53 27.79
N ALA A 402 -0.04 -0.23 28.01
CA ALA A 402 -1.13 0.32 28.83
C ALA A 402 -1.95 1.33 28.02
N TRP A 403 -3.24 1.36 28.31
CA TRP A 403 -4.21 2.31 27.76
C TRP A 403 -4.88 3.05 28.91
N ALA A 404 -4.58 4.33 29.05
CA ALA A 404 -5.28 5.20 29.96
C ALA A 404 -6.47 5.83 29.23
N THR A 405 -7.65 5.70 29.81
CA THR A 405 -8.94 6.16 29.30
C THR A 405 -9.62 7.04 30.34
N PRO A 406 -10.74 7.71 30.02
CA PRO A 406 -11.55 8.41 31.02
C PRO A 406 -12.06 7.51 32.15
N GLU A 407 -12.29 6.21 31.86
CA GLU A 407 -12.84 5.23 32.80
C GLU A 407 -11.75 4.59 33.69
N GLY A 408 -10.49 4.69 33.31
CA GLY A 408 -9.37 4.11 34.04
C GLY A 408 -8.22 3.67 33.14
N THR A 409 -7.23 3.02 33.74
CA THR A 409 -6.04 2.55 33.05
C THR A 409 -5.97 1.03 33.09
N GLU A 410 -5.86 0.41 31.90
CA GLU A 410 -5.64 -1.03 31.74
C GLU A 410 -4.25 -1.28 31.17
N ALA A 411 -3.70 -2.47 31.45
CA ALA A 411 -2.44 -2.89 30.88
C ALA A 411 -2.46 -4.39 30.55
N GLU A 412 -1.76 -4.75 29.47
CA GLU A 412 -1.60 -6.14 29.04
C GLU A 412 -0.12 -6.43 28.75
N CYS A 413 0.31 -7.68 29.07
CA CYS A 413 1.63 -8.18 28.73
C CYS A 413 1.58 -9.04 27.47
N PHE A 414 2.45 -8.73 26.52
CA PHE A 414 2.59 -9.49 25.27
C PHE A 414 3.94 -10.19 25.21
N HIS A 415 3.95 -11.40 24.67
CA HIS A 415 5.16 -12.20 24.42
C HIS A 415 5.29 -12.45 22.92
N PHE A 416 6.05 -11.60 22.23
CA PHE A 416 6.20 -11.69 20.78
C PHE A 416 7.22 -12.75 20.32
N GLY A 417 7.94 -13.37 21.27
CA GLY A 417 8.90 -14.45 21.01
C GLY A 417 10.32 -13.93 20.73
N ALA A 418 11.29 -14.60 21.33
CA ALA A 418 12.71 -14.23 21.31
C ALA A 418 13.39 -14.46 19.94
N ALA A 419 12.80 -15.23 19.04
CA ALA A 419 13.31 -15.51 17.71
C ALA A 419 13.09 -14.36 16.71
N ARG A 420 12.30 -13.34 17.09
CA ARG A 420 12.03 -12.18 16.25
C ARG A 420 13.10 -11.11 16.40
N GLU A 421 13.36 -10.40 15.32
CA GLU A 421 14.23 -9.23 15.34
C GLU A 421 13.56 -8.06 16.11
N ARG A 422 14.40 -7.17 16.64
CA ARG A 422 13.99 -5.97 17.38
C ARG A 422 12.92 -5.18 16.63
N GLU A 423 13.09 -5.02 15.33
CA GLU A 423 12.15 -4.28 14.49
C GLU A 423 10.78 -4.94 14.44
N GLN A 424 10.74 -6.25 14.27
CA GLN A 424 9.50 -7.03 14.25
C GLN A 424 8.76 -6.97 15.60
N ILE A 425 9.50 -7.02 16.72
CA ILE A 425 8.91 -6.92 18.06
C ILE A 425 8.30 -5.53 18.28
N THR A 426 9.03 -4.46 17.93
CA THR A 426 8.52 -3.10 18.10
C THR A 426 7.33 -2.81 17.18
N HIS A 427 7.35 -3.33 15.95
CA HIS A 427 6.23 -3.20 15.02
C HIS A 427 4.97 -3.93 15.52
N ARG A 428 5.14 -5.17 16.00
CA ARG A 428 4.04 -5.93 16.62
C ARG A 428 3.47 -5.24 17.86
N ALA A 429 4.31 -4.63 18.67
CA ALA A 429 3.86 -3.86 19.84
C ALA A 429 3.00 -2.66 19.44
N VAL A 430 3.39 -1.93 18.39
CA VAL A 430 2.58 -0.83 17.83
C VAL A 430 1.24 -1.35 17.30
N THR A 431 1.25 -2.42 16.52
CA THR A 431 0.03 -3.03 15.99
C THR A 431 -0.93 -3.43 17.10
N GLU A 432 -0.45 -4.18 18.12
CA GLU A 432 -1.31 -4.59 19.26
C GLU A 432 -1.83 -3.39 20.05
N ALA A 433 -1.00 -2.35 20.24
CA ALA A 433 -1.42 -1.12 20.91
C ALA A 433 -2.63 -0.47 20.21
N LEU A 434 -2.59 -0.37 18.89
CA LEU A 434 -3.67 0.21 18.09
C LEU A 434 -4.88 -0.70 17.95
N VAL A 435 -4.69 -2.00 17.74
CA VAL A 435 -5.77 -2.99 17.68
C VAL A 435 -6.61 -2.97 18.97
N ARG A 436 -5.93 -2.98 20.13
CA ARG A 436 -6.61 -2.93 21.43
C ARG A 436 -7.32 -1.59 21.66
N LEU A 437 -6.74 -0.48 21.15
CA LEU A 437 -7.42 0.81 21.21
C LEU A 437 -8.69 0.81 20.35
N VAL A 438 -8.65 0.30 19.12
CA VAL A 438 -9.84 0.18 18.25
C VAL A 438 -10.95 -0.61 18.94
N LYS A 439 -10.61 -1.77 19.56
CA LYS A 439 -11.59 -2.57 20.30
C LYS A 439 -12.21 -1.80 21.47
N ARG A 440 -11.40 -1.05 22.25
CA ARG A 440 -11.91 -0.23 23.36
C ARG A 440 -12.81 0.90 22.85
N LEU A 441 -12.40 1.57 21.79
CA LEU A 441 -13.22 2.60 21.17
C LEU A 441 -14.55 2.03 20.63
N ASN A 442 -14.58 0.85 20.05
CA ASN A 442 -15.81 0.23 19.52
C ASN A 442 -16.76 -0.27 20.62
N ASN A 443 -16.23 -0.82 21.72
CA ASN A 443 -17.06 -1.32 22.83
C ASN A 443 -17.87 -0.19 23.53
N ILE A 444 -17.42 1.05 23.45
CA ILE A 444 -18.16 2.21 24.01
C ILE A 444 -19.44 2.50 23.22
N VAL A 445 -19.51 2.09 21.95
CA VAL A 445 -20.74 2.27 21.10
C VAL A 445 -21.82 1.26 21.45
N SER A 446 -21.45 0.10 22.02
CA SER A 446 -22.42 -0.95 22.36
C SER A 446 -23.19 -0.71 23.66
N ILE A 447 -22.91 0.40 24.37
CA ILE A 447 -23.50 0.73 25.68
C ILE A 447 -24.43 1.97 25.59
N GLN A 448 -24.53 2.61 24.43
CA GLN A 448 -25.49 3.67 24.15
C GLN A 448 -26.61 3.18 23.23
#